data_e0d153850d1ae8011adde0b5888a733d
#
_entry.id   e0d153850d1ae8011adde0b5888a733d
#
_cell.length_a   1.000
_cell.length_b   1.000
_cell.length_c   1.000
_cell.angle_alpha   90.00
_cell.angle_beta   90.00
_cell.angle_gamma   90.00
#
_symmetry.space_group_name_H-M   'P 1'
#
loop_
_entity.id
_entity.type
_entity.pdbx_description
1 polymer ?
#
loop_
_entity_poly.entity_id
_entity_poly.type
_entity_poly.pdbx_seq_one_letter_code
_entity_poly.pdbx_strand_id
1 'polypeptide(L)'
;MGKYLQAKEVVKDSFWIVERNGTKIGTLRRKTDSYILYENNSRTETVLDNVDDIKFAKTDNKKNTINVSIFGYPTNVDTVYNEHLQDDVAVYTKTATSTQDFAAGYWGILFPHGWRPSFCPRLKTLQDYTNLGPFKNESDMYLAIKRKGQENEKTNTSTTNSADMLA
;
A
#
# COMPACT_ATOMS: atom_id res chain seq x y z
N MET A 1 11.67 34.83 -14.47
CA MET A 1 10.76 33.69 -14.16
C MET A 1 11.28 32.94 -12.96
N GLY A 2 10.59 33.03 -11.82
CA GLY A 2 11.02 32.45 -10.55
C GLY A 2 11.13 30.94 -10.62
N LYS A 3 12.32 30.43 -10.35
CA LYS A 3 12.60 28.99 -10.23
C LYS A 3 12.07 28.51 -8.87
N TYR A 4 10.76 28.37 -8.75
CA TYR A 4 10.19 27.79 -7.53
C TYR A 4 10.44 26.29 -7.50
N LEU A 5 10.93 25.80 -6.37
CA LEU A 5 10.95 24.38 -6.07
C LEU A 5 9.54 23.95 -5.67
N GLN A 6 9.11 22.79 -6.15
CA GLN A 6 7.85 22.16 -5.73
C GLN A 6 8.17 20.99 -4.81
N ALA A 7 7.56 20.98 -3.63
CA ALA A 7 7.65 19.85 -2.69
C ALA A 7 6.34 19.07 -2.69
N LYS A 8 6.37 17.82 -3.12
CA LYS A 8 5.24 16.88 -3.07
C LYS A 8 5.33 16.05 -1.82
N GLU A 9 4.31 16.09 -0.98
CA GLU A 9 4.26 15.36 0.27
C GLU A 9 4.21 13.84 0.04
N VAL A 10 5.05 13.11 0.74
CA VAL A 10 5.08 11.63 0.76
C VAL A 10 4.66 11.11 2.12
N VAL A 11 5.16 11.74 3.19
CA VAL A 11 4.75 11.48 4.56
C VAL A 11 4.24 12.79 5.15
N LYS A 12 3.05 12.75 5.71
CA LYS A 12 2.36 13.93 6.22
C LYS A 12 3.26 14.76 7.14
N ASP A 13 3.38 16.04 6.82
CA ASP A 13 4.12 17.06 7.58
C ASP A 13 5.58 16.73 7.91
N SER A 14 6.20 15.72 7.25
CA SER A 14 7.55 15.26 7.63
C SER A 14 8.50 14.97 6.47
N PHE A 15 8.01 14.53 5.31
CA PHE A 15 8.86 14.14 4.19
C PHE A 15 8.22 14.45 2.84
N TRP A 16 8.99 15.10 1.96
CA TRP A 16 8.56 15.50 0.62
C TRP A 16 9.59 15.13 -0.44
N ILE A 17 9.13 14.88 -1.65
CA ILE A 17 9.96 14.84 -2.86
C ILE A 17 10.02 16.25 -3.43
N VAL A 18 11.22 16.73 -3.70
CA VAL A 18 11.43 18.07 -4.28
C VAL A 18 11.68 17.96 -5.78
N GLU A 19 10.90 18.72 -6.54
CA GLU A 19 10.97 18.78 -8.00
C GLU A 19 11.24 20.21 -8.48
N ARG A 20 11.96 20.30 -9.59
CA ARG A 20 12.15 21.54 -10.36
C ARG A 20 11.73 21.26 -11.80
N ASN A 21 10.76 22.03 -12.31
CA ASN A 21 10.20 21.83 -13.66
C ASN A 21 9.74 20.39 -13.94
N GLY A 22 9.11 19.73 -12.95
CA GLY A 22 8.64 18.36 -13.06
C GLY A 22 9.71 17.28 -12.92
N THR A 23 10.98 17.65 -12.75
CA THR A 23 12.07 16.70 -12.54
C THR A 23 12.43 16.62 -11.06
N LYS A 24 12.48 15.40 -10.51
CA LYS A 24 12.90 15.16 -9.14
C LYS A 24 14.37 15.56 -8.97
N ILE A 25 14.63 16.50 -8.08
CA ILE A 25 15.97 16.98 -7.76
C ILE A 25 16.46 16.54 -6.39
N GLY A 26 15.56 16.14 -5.49
CA GLY A 26 15.95 15.75 -4.14
C GLY A 26 14.77 15.38 -3.25
N THR A 27 15.04 15.41 -1.96
CA THR A 27 14.05 15.20 -0.90
C THR A 27 14.18 16.24 0.18
N LEU A 28 13.07 16.58 0.81
CA LEU A 28 13.00 17.50 1.94
C LEU A 28 12.48 16.73 3.16
N ARG A 29 13.15 16.86 4.29
CA ARG A 29 12.72 16.29 5.58
C ARG A 29 12.55 17.39 6.62
N ARG A 30 11.49 17.31 7.41
CA ARG A 30 11.31 18.19 8.56
C ARG A 30 12.12 17.67 9.74
N LYS A 31 12.86 18.56 10.37
CA LYS A 31 13.47 18.40 11.69
C LYS A 31 12.72 19.34 12.65
N THR A 32 12.91 19.23 13.95
CA THR A 32 12.11 19.94 14.98
C THR A 32 11.77 21.39 14.62
N ASP A 33 12.74 22.21 14.23
CA ASP A 33 12.56 23.63 13.89
C ASP A 33 13.20 24.04 12.55
N SER A 34 13.53 23.07 11.71
CA SER A 34 14.20 23.32 10.43
C SER A 34 13.84 22.23 9.43
N TYR A 35 14.29 22.41 8.20
CA TYR A 35 14.12 21.44 7.14
C TYR A 35 15.50 21.04 6.59
N ILE A 36 15.65 19.80 6.18
CA ILE A 36 16.86 19.28 5.54
C ILE A 36 16.53 18.97 4.10
N LEU A 37 17.11 19.71 3.17
CA LEU A 37 17.03 19.46 1.75
C LEU A 37 18.24 18.60 1.34
N TYR A 38 17.96 17.40 0.81
CA TYR A 38 18.97 16.57 0.16
C TYR A 38 18.83 16.70 -1.36
N GLU A 39 19.88 17.12 -2.04
CA GLU A 39 19.93 17.22 -3.51
C GLU A 39 20.64 16.01 -4.11
N ASN A 40 19.98 15.34 -5.04
CA ASN A 40 20.50 14.11 -5.66
C ASN A 40 21.76 14.35 -6.52
N ASN A 41 21.82 15.49 -7.23
CA ASN A 41 22.91 15.78 -8.17
C ASN A 41 24.21 16.14 -7.45
N SER A 42 24.12 16.95 -6.42
CA SER A 42 25.29 17.38 -5.62
C SER A 42 25.63 16.40 -4.49
N ARG A 43 24.69 15.51 -4.15
CA ARG A 43 24.74 14.63 -2.97
C ARG A 43 24.99 15.39 -1.66
N THR A 44 24.46 16.60 -1.58
CA THR A 44 24.62 17.49 -0.43
C THR A 44 23.33 17.60 0.37
N GLU A 45 23.50 17.73 1.70
CA GLU A 45 22.42 18.08 2.61
C GLU A 45 22.55 19.55 2.96
N THR A 46 21.48 20.33 2.83
CA THR A 46 21.40 21.72 3.22
C THR A 46 20.32 21.89 4.26
N VAL A 47 20.66 22.49 5.39
CA VAL A 47 19.69 22.86 6.41
C VAL A 47 19.05 24.19 6.02
N LEU A 48 17.72 24.21 5.96
CA LEU A 48 16.91 25.37 5.65
C LEU A 48 16.14 25.80 6.89
N ASP A 49 16.40 26.99 7.39
CA ASP A 49 15.63 27.60 8.48
C ASP A 49 14.30 28.18 7.96
N ASN A 50 14.23 28.45 6.66
CA ASN A 50 13.08 28.99 5.96
C ASN A 50 12.83 28.22 4.65
N VAL A 51 11.57 27.98 4.34
CA VAL A 51 11.11 27.27 3.12
C VAL A 51 10.23 28.15 2.23
N ASP A 52 10.34 29.46 2.32
CA ASP A 52 9.50 30.42 1.58
C ASP A 52 9.65 30.27 0.05
N ASP A 53 10.81 29.82 -0.42
CA ASP A 53 11.08 29.55 -1.83
C ASP A 53 10.57 28.19 -2.30
N ILE A 54 10.04 27.37 -1.40
CA ILE A 54 9.52 26.04 -1.68
C ILE A 54 7.99 26.10 -1.70
N LYS A 55 7.40 25.90 -2.87
CA LYS A 55 5.95 25.69 -2.96
C LYS A 55 5.61 24.26 -2.56
N PHE A 56 5.02 24.12 -1.39
CA PHE A 56 4.40 22.87 -0.99
C PHE A 56 3.18 22.63 -1.87
N ALA A 57 3.28 21.71 -2.81
CA ALA A 57 2.12 21.18 -3.50
C ALA A 57 1.32 20.45 -2.41
N LYS A 58 0.13 20.99 -2.09
CA LYS A 58 -0.89 20.17 -1.41
C LYS A 58 -1.09 18.98 -2.34
N THR A 59 -0.53 17.85 -1.99
CA THR A 59 -1.06 16.61 -2.46
C THR A 59 -2.45 16.60 -1.88
N ASP A 60 -3.44 16.96 -2.70
CA ASP A 60 -4.73 16.39 -2.50
C ASP A 60 -4.46 14.89 -2.47
N ASN A 61 -4.29 14.34 -1.26
CA ASN A 61 -4.57 12.95 -0.98
C ASN A 61 -6.10 12.81 -1.10
N LYS A 62 -6.64 13.20 -2.23
CA LYS A 62 -7.66 12.40 -2.83
C LYS A 62 -6.95 11.06 -2.99
N LYS A 63 -7.11 10.14 -2.03
CA LYS A 63 -7.45 8.79 -2.39
C LYS A 63 -8.45 9.01 -3.51
N ASN A 64 -7.99 8.97 -4.76
CA ASN A 64 -8.89 8.71 -5.86
C ASN A 64 -9.50 7.40 -5.42
N THR A 65 -10.66 7.52 -4.80
CA THR A 65 -11.52 6.40 -4.54
C THR A 65 -11.96 6.06 -5.96
N ILE A 66 -11.15 5.25 -6.60
CA ILE A 66 -11.45 4.68 -7.89
C ILE A 66 -12.66 3.83 -7.56
N ASN A 67 -13.84 4.36 -7.84
CA ASN A 67 -15.11 3.77 -7.43
C ASN A 67 -15.58 2.71 -8.41
N VAL A 68 -14.68 2.18 -9.23
CA VAL A 68 -15.02 1.05 -10.09
C VAL A 68 -15.04 -0.20 -9.22
N SER A 69 -16.18 -0.88 -9.21
CA SER A 69 -16.33 -2.18 -8.57
C SER A 69 -16.89 -3.18 -9.57
N ILE A 70 -16.42 -4.42 -9.48
CA ILE A 70 -16.90 -5.54 -10.26
C ILE A 70 -17.47 -6.61 -9.32
N PHE A 71 -18.65 -7.13 -9.67
CA PHE A 71 -19.37 -8.11 -8.84
C PHE A 71 -19.49 -7.71 -7.35
N GLY A 72 -19.57 -6.39 -7.07
CA GLY A 72 -19.70 -5.85 -5.72
C GLY A 72 -18.38 -5.67 -4.93
N TYR A 73 -17.22 -5.90 -5.54
CA TYR A 73 -15.90 -5.70 -4.93
C TYR A 73 -15.15 -4.54 -5.58
N PRO A 74 -14.49 -3.67 -4.79
CA PRO A 74 -13.76 -2.53 -5.33
C PRO A 74 -12.51 -2.97 -6.09
N THR A 75 -12.13 -2.16 -7.09
CA THR A 75 -10.90 -2.34 -7.87
C THR A 75 -9.92 -1.20 -7.61
N ASN A 76 -8.68 -1.37 -8.04
CA ASN A 76 -7.62 -0.37 -7.93
C ASN A 76 -7.32 0.34 -9.26
N VAL A 77 -8.28 0.33 -10.17
CA VAL A 77 -8.22 0.99 -11.48
C VAL A 77 -9.53 1.74 -11.75
N ASP A 78 -9.49 2.74 -12.60
CA ASP A 78 -10.66 3.49 -13.05
C ASP A 78 -11.38 2.85 -14.24
N THR A 79 -10.73 1.89 -14.88
CA THR A 79 -11.30 1.11 -15.98
C THR A 79 -10.85 -0.34 -15.87
N VAL A 80 -11.79 -1.26 -15.94
CA VAL A 80 -11.55 -2.71 -15.91
C VAL A 80 -11.78 -3.32 -17.28
N TYR A 81 -11.06 -4.40 -17.56
CA TYR A 81 -11.19 -5.17 -18.80
C TYR A 81 -11.31 -6.65 -18.47
N ASN A 82 -11.90 -7.42 -19.38
CA ASN A 82 -12.00 -8.89 -19.28
C ASN A 82 -12.53 -9.38 -17.92
N GLU A 83 -13.50 -8.66 -17.35
CA GLU A 83 -14.09 -9.01 -16.06
C GLU A 83 -14.86 -10.32 -16.13
N HIS A 84 -14.64 -11.21 -15.17
CA HIS A 84 -15.34 -12.47 -15.04
C HIS A 84 -15.26 -13.02 -13.61
N LEU A 85 -16.04 -14.05 -13.31
CA LEU A 85 -15.91 -14.82 -12.07
C LEU A 85 -15.08 -16.07 -12.35
N GLN A 86 -14.08 -16.30 -11.50
CA GLN A 86 -13.31 -17.53 -11.48
C GLN A 86 -13.29 -18.08 -10.04
N ASP A 87 -13.89 -19.25 -9.82
CA ASP A 87 -14.03 -19.86 -8.50
C ASP A 87 -14.61 -18.89 -7.45
N ASP A 88 -15.68 -18.17 -7.80
CA ASP A 88 -16.34 -17.11 -7.03
C ASP A 88 -15.49 -15.87 -6.75
N VAL A 89 -14.30 -15.76 -7.34
CA VAL A 89 -13.45 -14.59 -7.26
C VAL A 89 -13.72 -13.66 -8.45
N ALA A 90 -13.99 -12.39 -8.17
CA ALA A 90 -14.14 -11.37 -9.19
C ALA A 90 -12.76 -11.01 -9.78
N VAL A 91 -12.54 -11.38 -11.03
CA VAL A 91 -11.25 -11.26 -11.74
C VAL A 91 -11.36 -10.24 -12.86
N TYR A 92 -10.28 -9.50 -13.10
CA TYR A 92 -10.19 -8.51 -14.18
C TYR A 92 -8.75 -8.31 -14.64
N THR A 93 -8.60 -7.71 -15.82
CA THR A 93 -7.31 -7.22 -16.30
C THR A 93 -7.28 -5.68 -16.30
N LYS A 94 -6.10 -5.09 -16.21
CA LYS A 94 -5.91 -3.62 -16.17
C LYS A 94 -5.86 -2.99 -17.56
N THR A 95 -5.67 -3.80 -18.60
CA THR A 95 -5.73 -3.40 -20.00
C THR A 95 -6.41 -4.49 -20.82
N ALA A 96 -6.99 -4.12 -21.95
CA ALA A 96 -7.72 -5.05 -22.81
C ALA A 96 -6.85 -6.21 -23.36
N THR A 97 -5.56 -5.97 -23.53
CA THR A 97 -4.59 -6.93 -24.08
C THR A 97 -3.76 -7.65 -23.03
N SER A 98 -3.96 -7.33 -21.74
CA SER A 98 -3.21 -7.96 -20.65
C SER A 98 -3.67 -9.40 -20.45
N THR A 99 -2.71 -10.29 -20.25
CA THR A 99 -2.93 -11.68 -19.79
C THR A 99 -2.78 -11.83 -18.28
N GLN A 100 -2.52 -10.70 -17.56
CA GLN A 100 -2.33 -10.72 -16.13
C GLN A 100 -3.65 -10.41 -15.42
N ASP A 101 -4.15 -11.39 -14.69
CA ASP A 101 -5.38 -11.31 -13.92
C ASP A 101 -5.15 -10.76 -12.51
N PHE A 102 -6.08 -9.92 -12.04
CA PHE A 102 -6.14 -9.36 -10.71
C PHE A 102 -7.47 -9.73 -10.06
N ALA A 103 -7.44 -10.03 -8.78
CA ALA A 103 -8.64 -10.29 -7.99
C ALA A 103 -9.13 -8.99 -7.35
N ALA A 104 -10.40 -8.63 -7.56
CA ALA A 104 -11.00 -7.45 -6.96
C ALA A 104 -11.17 -7.61 -5.44
N GLY A 105 -11.23 -6.48 -4.72
CA GLY A 105 -11.44 -6.42 -3.27
C GLY A 105 -10.16 -6.44 -2.45
N TYR A 106 -10.38 -6.50 -1.15
CA TYR A 106 -9.31 -6.57 -0.14
C TYR A 106 -9.07 -8.01 0.27
N TRP A 107 -7.82 -8.38 0.50
CA TRP A 107 -7.38 -9.74 0.78
C TRP A 107 -6.35 -9.77 1.90
N GLY A 108 -6.44 -10.77 2.77
CA GLY A 108 -5.36 -11.14 3.67
C GLY A 108 -4.57 -12.29 3.04
N ILE A 109 -3.27 -12.20 2.93
CA ILE A 109 -2.42 -13.23 2.32
C ILE A 109 -1.38 -13.69 3.33
N LEU A 110 -1.27 -14.99 3.53
CA LEU A 110 -0.30 -15.61 4.43
C LEU A 110 1.01 -15.86 3.68
N PHE A 111 1.98 -14.99 3.89
CA PHE A 111 3.35 -15.17 3.43
C PHE A 111 4.20 -15.88 4.52
N PRO A 112 5.44 -16.33 4.20
CA PRO A 112 6.32 -16.98 5.19
C PRO A 112 6.56 -16.14 6.46
N HIS A 113 6.48 -14.82 6.37
CA HIS A 113 6.65 -13.87 7.48
C HIS A 113 5.31 -13.44 8.12
N GLY A 114 4.20 -14.13 7.85
CA GLY A 114 2.89 -13.88 8.43
C GLY A 114 1.87 -13.26 7.47
N TRP A 115 0.71 -12.96 8.02
CA TRP A 115 -0.40 -12.37 7.30
C TRP A 115 -0.10 -10.94 6.84
N ARG A 116 -0.39 -10.65 5.57
CA ARG A 116 -0.23 -9.32 4.98
C ARG A 116 -1.51 -8.88 4.27
N PRO A 117 -1.91 -7.60 4.44
CA PRO A 117 -3.02 -7.03 3.68
C PRO A 117 -2.62 -6.81 2.22
N SER A 118 -3.58 -7.00 1.32
CA SER A 118 -3.41 -6.72 -0.11
C SER A 118 -4.70 -6.19 -0.71
N PHE A 119 -4.61 -5.19 -1.57
CA PHE A 119 -5.73 -4.65 -2.33
C PHE A 119 -5.55 -4.98 -3.80
N CYS A 120 -6.49 -5.71 -4.35
CA CYS A 120 -6.46 -6.21 -5.72
C CYS A 120 -5.17 -6.95 -6.09
N PRO A 121 -4.82 -8.02 -5.38
CA PRO A 121 -3.65 -8.82 -5.68
C PRO A 121 -3.75 -9.48 -7.05
N ARG A 122 -2.61 -9.93 -7.57
CA ARG A 122 -2.60 -10.80 -8.74
C ARG A 122 -3.31 -12.11 -8.40
N LEU A 123 -4.11 -12.63 -9.31
CA LEU A 123 -4.81 -13.90 -9.10
C LEU A 123 -3.84 -15.04 -8.80
N LYS A 124 -2.70 -15.07 -9.49
CA LYS A 124 -1.64 -16.05 -9.22
C LYS A 124 -1.14 -16.03 -7.77
N THR A 125 -1.04 -14.87 -7.15
CA THR A 125 -0.64 -14.76 -5.73
C THR A 125 -1.66 -15.44 -4.81
N LEU A 126 -2.95 -15.34 -5.11
CA LEU A 126 -3.99 -16.02 -4.35
C LEU A 126 -3.96 -17.55 -4.55
N GLN A 127 -3.54 -18.00 -5.71
CA GLN A 127 -3.36 -19.43 -6.00
C GLN A 127 -2.12 -20.03 -5.32
N ASP A 128 -1.05 -19.23 -5.19
CA ASP A 128 0.23 -19.67 -4.63
C ASP A 128 0.25 -19.62 -3.09
N TYR A 129 -0.60 -18.83 -2.44
CA TYR A 129 -0.60 -18.59 -0.99
C TYR A 129 -1.97 -18.76 -0.36
N THR A 130 -1.98 -19.19 0.90
CA THR A 130 -3.20 -19.19 1.72
C THR A 130 -3.72 -17.77 1.87
N ASN A 131 -5.02 -17.56 1.68
CA ASN A 131 -5.62 -16.24 1.68
C ASN A 131 -6.99 -16.21 2.36
N LEU A 132 -7.42 -15.00 2.70
CA LEU A 132 -8.71 -14.63 3.25
C LEU A 132 -9.30 -13.53 2.37
N GLY A 133 -10.56 -13.63 2.04
CA GLY A 133 -11.27 -12.66 1.21
C GLY A 133 -12.11 -13.34 0.12
N PRO A 134 -12.64 -12.56 -0.81
CA PRO A 134 -12.55 -11.09 -0.94
C PRO A 134 -13.37 -10.33 0.13
N PHE A 135 -12.86 -9.18 0.56
CA PHE A 135 -13.59 -8.25 1.42
C PHE A 135 -13.92 -6.98 0.64
N LYS A 136 -15.07 -6.36 0.96
CA LYS A 136 -15.54 -5.13 0.32
C LYS A 136 -14.85 -3.88 0.86
N ASN A 137 -14.31 -3.97 2.07
CA ASN A 137 -13.62 -2.87 2.72
C ASN A 137 -12.37 -3.36 3.47
N GLU A 138 -11.48 -2.43 3.71
CA GLU A 138 -10.19 -2.67 4.36
C GLU A 138 -10.34 -3.12 5.82
N SER A 139 -11.33 -2.58 6.54
CA SER A 139 -11.56 -2.86 7.95
C SER A 139 -11.91 -4.33 8.19
N ASP A 140 -12.78 -4.90 7.37
CA ASP A 140 -13.19 -6.32 7.48
C ASP A 140 -12.00 -7.24 7.22
N MET A 141 -11.14 -6.88 6.25
CA MET A 141 -9.90 -7.61 5.97
C MET A 141 -8.96 -7.60 7.20
N TYR A 142 -8.72 -6.44 7.82
CA TYR A 142 -7.86 -6.36 9.00
C TYR A 142 -8.42 -7.12 10.19
N LEU A 143 -9.74 -7.10 10.40
CA LEU A 143 -10.39 -7.91 11.44
C LEU A 143 -10.20 -9.42 11.21
N ALA A 144 -10.32 -9.88 9.97
CA ALA A 144 -10.11 -11.28 9.62
C ALA A 144 -8.65 -11.71 9.83
N ILE A 145 -7.68 -10.89 9.40
CA ILE A 145 -6.25 -11.13 9.61
C ILE A 145 -5.94 -11.22 11.12
N LYS A 146 -6.46 -10.31 11.92
CA LYS A 146 -6.25 -10.28 13.38
C LYS A 146 -6.79 -11.56 14.05
N ARG A 147 -7.99 -12.01 13.67
CA ARG A 147 -8.59 -13.25 14.19
C ARG A 147 -7.71 -14.45 13.86
N LYS A 148 -7.22 -14.56 12.63
CA LYS A 148 -6.34 -15.66 12.21
C LYS A 148 -4.98 -15.65 12.89
N GLY A 149 -4.40 -14.48 13.15
CA GLY A 149 -3.20 -14.36 13.96
C GLY A 149 -3.37 -14.91 15.38
N GLN A 150 -4.48 -14.58 16.02
CA GLN A 150 -4.78 -15.05 17.39
C GLN A 150 -5.09 -16.57 17.46
N GLU A 151 -5.69 -17.16 16.43
CA GLU A 151 -5.93 -18.61 16.37
C GLU A 151 -4.61 -19.38 16.33
N ASN A 152 -3.63 -18.90 15.56
CA ASN A 152 -2.31 -19.54 15.44
C ASN A 152 -1.51 -19.49 16.76
N GLU A 153 -1.66 -18.42 17.55
CA GLU A 153 -1.00 -18.31 18.87
C GLU A 153 -1.57 -19.32 19.88
N LYS A 154 -2.91 -19.54 19.87
CA LYS A 154 -3.57 -20.49 20.77
C LYS A 154 -3.22 -21.95 20.45
N THR A 155 -3.03 -22.32 19.19
CA THR A 155 -2.63 -23.66 18.80
C THR A 155 -1.19 -23.98 19.18
N ASN A 156 -0.28 -22.99 19.16
CA ASN A 156 1.11 -23.18 19.56
C ASN A 156 1.28 -23.32 21.08
N THR A 157 0.39 -22.73 21.90
CA THR A 157 0.42 -22.86 23.38
C THR A 157 -0.15 -24.18 23.88
N SER A 158 -1.04 -24.82 23.14
CA SER A 158 -1.61 -26.12 23.55
C SER A 158 -0.72 -27.32 23.24
N THR A 159 0.26 -27.18 22.34
CA THR A 159 1.17 -28.30 21.98
C THR A 159 2.35 -28.41 22.96
N THR A 160 2.70 -27.34 23.69
CA THR A 160 3.77 -27.36 24.69
C THR A 160 3.37 -27.93 26.05
N ASN A 161 2.07 -28.01 26.36
CA ASN A 161 1.60 -28.55 27.64
C ASN A 161 1.35 -30.04 27.66
N SER A 162 1.49 -30.76 26.53
CA SER A 162 1.29 -32.23 26.48
C SER A 162 2.60 -33.02 26.54
N ALA A 163 3.76 -32.39 26.51
CA ALA A 163 5.06 -33.08 26.55
C ALA A 163 5.65 -33.21 27.95
N ASP A 164 5.06 -32.54 28.97
CA ASP A 164 5.60 -32.51 30.34
C ASP A 164 4.85 -33.42 31.35
N MET A 165 3.99 -34.27 30.87
CA MET A 165 3.18 -35.17 31.72
C MET A 165 3.51 -36.69 31.61
N LEU A 166 4.65 -37.02 30.98
CA LEU A 166 5.17 -38.40 30.92
C LEU A 166 6.66 -38.41 31.32
N ALA A 167 6.91 -38.13 32.55
CA ALA A 167 8.16 -38.50 33.23
C ALA A 167 7.82 -39.04 34.61
#